data_c540dc897478a0c67a28e32bdea709db
#
_entry.id   c540dc897478a0c67a28e32bdea709db
#
_cell.length_a   1.000
_cell.length_b   1.000
_cell.length_c   1.000
_cell.angle_alpha   90.00
_cell.angle_beta   90.00
_cell.angle_gamma   90.00
#
_symmetry.space_group_name_H-M   'P 1'
#
loop_
_entity.id
_entity.type
_entity.pdbx_description
1 polymer ?
#
loop_
_entity_poly.entity_id
_entity_poly.type
_entity_poly.pdbx_seq_one_letter_code
_entity_poly.pdbx_strand_id
1 'polypeptide(L)'
;FDPGVSGIFTAYAAKHHFDEIHELDIVDCNAGDHHKAFATNFNPEINIREITQKGLYYKDGQWIETEPLEIHRTLTYPNIGPRESYLLHHEELESLVKNYPTIRQARFWMTFGEEYLTHLRVIQNIGMARIDPIDYNGQKIVPLQFLKAVLPNPQELGENYEGETSIGCRIRGVKNGK
;
A
#
# COMPACT_ATOMS: atom_id res chain seq x y z
N PHE A 1 10.98 -1.63 -0.81
CA PHE A 1 10.77 -3.07 -0.70
C PHE A 1 9.71 -3.58 -1.69
N ASP A 2 8.63 -2.88 -1.86
CA ASP A 2 7.60 -3.15 -2.85
C ASP A 2 7.43 -1.92 -3.75
N PRO A 3 7.41 -2.15 -5.04
CA PRO A 3 7.57 -3.44 -5.72
C PRO A 3 9.03 -3.97 -5.67
N GLY A 4 9.19 -5.30 -5.76
CA GLY A 4 10.47 -5.97 -5.97
C GLY A 4 10.75 -7.10 -4.98
N VAL A 5 10.97 -6.81 -3.69
CA VAL A 5 11.32 -7.85 -2.68
C VAL A 5 10.17 -8.82 -2.46
N SER A 6 8.92 -8.37 -2.45
CA SER A 6 7.71 -9.20 -2.42
C SER A 6 7.64 -10.19 -3.60
N GLY A 7 8.04 -9.76 -4.80
CA GLY A 7 8.21 -10.64 -5.95
C GLY A 7 9.26 -11.71 -5.73
N ILE A 8 10.41 -11.36 -5.13
CA ILE A 8 11.47 -12.33 -4.78
C ILE A 8 10.98 -13.33 -3.73
N PHE A 9 10.26 -12.89 -2.70
CA PHE A 9 9.69 -13.77 -1.68
C PHE A 9 8.69 -14.75 -2.30
N THR A 10 7.82 -14.27 -3.19
CA THR A 10 6.87 -15.13 -3.91
C THR A 10 7.59 -16.14 -4.80
N ALA A 11 8.60 -15.72 -5.55
CA ALA A 11 9.39 -16.61 -6.40
C ALA A 11 10.15 -17.68 -5.59
N TYR A 12 10.73 -17.30 -4.47
CA TYR A 12 11.39 -18.23 -3.56
C TYR A 12 10.40 -19.25 -3.00
N ALA A 13 9.25 -18.80 -2.54
CA ALA A 13 8.20 -19.68 -2.01
C ALA A 13 7.68 -20.65 -3.08
N ALA A 14 7.38 -20.16 -4.29
CA ALA A 14 6.96 -20.98 -5.41
C ALA A 14 7.99 -22.08 -5.72
N LYS A 15 9.27 -21.72 -5.75
CA LYS A 15 10.34 -22.68 -6.06
C LYS A 15 10.53 -23.78 -4.99
N HIS A 16 10.43 -23.43 -3.71
CA HIS A 16 10.86 -24.29 -2.62
C HIS A 16 9.72 -24.90 -1.79
N HIS A 17 8.57 -24.20 -1.71
CA HIS A 17 7.51 -24.53 -0.76
C HIS A 17 6.17 -24.87 -1.40
N PHE A 18 5.93 -24.55 -2.66
CA PHE A 18 4.67 -24.79 -3.34
C PHE A 18 4.87 -25.42 -4.72
N ASP A 19 3.93 -26.28 -5.14
CA ASP A 19 3.77 -26.71 -6.53
C ASP A 19 2.77 -25.82 -7.26
N GLU A 20 1.77 -25.32 -6.51
CA GLU A 20 0.79 -24.34 -6.98
C GLU A 20 0.54 -23.30 -5.89
N ILE A 21 0.49 -22.01 -6.26
CA ILE A 21 0.07 -20.92 -5.40
C ILE A 21 -1.37 -20.58 -5.75
N HIS A 22 -2.27 -20.61 -4.75
CA HIS A 22 -3.68 -20.29 -4.94
C HIS A 22 -4.07 -18.92 -4.40
N GLU A 23 -3.51 -18.51 -3.24
CA GLU A 23 -3.76 -17.20 -2.65
C GLU A 23 -2.44 -16.52 -2.32
N LEU A 24 -2.36 -15.23 -2.62
CA LEU A 24 -1.23 -14.37 -2.31
C LEU A 24 -1.74 -13.06 -1.69
N ASP A 25 -1.34 -12.80 -0.46
CA ASP A 25 -1.45 -11.50 0.18
C ASP A 25 -0.04 -10.91 0.35
N ILE A 26 0.22 -9.77 -0.28
CA ILE A 26 1.36 -8.93 0.06
C ILE A 26 0.93 -8.07 1.22
N VAL A 27 1.74 -8.00 2.26
CA VAL A 27 1.41 -7.27 3.49
C VAL A 27 2.55 -6.33 3.85
N ASP A 28 2.23 -5.04 3.90
CA ASP A 28 3.14 -3.96 4.28
C ASP A 28 2.62 -3.31 5.57
N CYS A 29 3.40 -3.44 6.63
CA CYS A 29 3.13 -2.80 7.92
C CYS A 29 4.26 -1.86 8.27
N ASN A 30 3.93 -0.58 8.28
CA ASN A 30 4.76 0.44 8.91
C ASN A 30 4.15 0.79 10.27
N ALA A 31 4.78 0.34 11.34
CA ALA A 31 4.35 0.58 12.72
C ALA A 31 5.24 1.59 13.44
N GLY A 32 5.98 2.39 12.69
CA GLY A 32 6.82 3.44 13.26
C GLY A 32 6.13 4.80 13.33
N ASP A 33 6.76 5.68 14.09
CA ASP A 33 6.35 7.06 14.30
C ASP A 33 7.49 8.01 13.95
N HIS A 34 7.17 9.07 13.23
CA HIS A 34 8.07 10.18 12.90
C HIS A 34 7.85 11.39 13.81
N HIS A 35 6.97 11.29 14.80
CA HIS A 35 6.55 12.40 15.68
C HIS A 35 6.01 13.61 14.90
N LYS A 36 5.32 13.34 13.80
CA LYS A 36 4.65 14.32 12.94
C LYS A 36 3.18 13.94 12.78
N ALA A 37 2.30 14.89 12.93
CA ALA A 37 0.87 14.68 12.76
C ALA A 37 0.49 14.15 11.36
N PHE A 38 1.24 14.58 10.34
CA PHE A 38 1.11 14.08 8.98
C PHE A 38 2.47 14.08 8.27
N ALA A 39 2.94 12.91 7.92
CA ALA A 39 4.16 12.72 7.15
C ALA A 39 4.04 11.45 6.30
N THR A 40 4.79 11.38 5.21
CA THR A 40 4.85 10.22 4.33
C THR A 40 6.25 9.63 4.31
N ASN A 41 6.38 8.31 4.33
CA ASN A 41 7.67 7.62 4.38
C ASN A 41 8.45 7.69 3.05
N PHE A 42 7.77 8.03 1.97
CA PHE A 42 8.33 8.20 0.63
C PHE A 42 7.65 9.38 -0.07
N ASN A 43 7.80 9.51 -1.38
CA ASN A 43 7.27 10.64 -2.13
C ASN A 43 5.80 10.94 -1.77
N PRO A 44 5.48 12.10 -1.19
CA PRO A 44 4.13 12.43 -0.73
C PRO A 44 3.05 12.33 -1.82
N GLU A 45 3.39 12.70 -3.05
CA GLU A 45 2.46 12.61 -4.18
C GLU A 45 2.07 11.17 -4.46
N ILE A 46 3.05 10.27 -4.55
CA ILE A 46 2.81 8.86 -4.81
C ILE A 46 2.00 8.26 -3.66
N ASN A 47 2.44 8.47 -2.41
CA ASN A 47 1.77 7.95 -1.23
C ASN A 47 0.30 8.40 -1.14
N ILE A 48 0.03 9.70 -1.28
CA ILE A 48 -1.34 10.24 -1.21
C ILE A 48 -2.21 9.67 -2.34
N ARG A 49 -1.67 9.58 -3.57
CA ARG A 49 -2.40 9.04 -4.72
C ARG A 49 -2.74 7.56 -4.56
N GLU A 50 -1.81 6.75 -4.11
CA GLU A 50 -2.06 5.32 -3.84
C GLU A 50 -3.19 5.08 -2.85
N ILE A 51 -3.24 5.87 -1.78
CA ILE A 51 -4.25 5.71 -0.74
C ILE A 51 -5.61 6.29 -1.15
N THR A 52 -5.61 7.32 -2.00
CA THR A 52 -6.84 8.03 -2.41
C THR A 52 -7.45 7.48 -3.70
N GLN A 53 -6.75 6.63 -4.42
CA GLN A 53 -7.29 5.93 -5.59
C GLN A 53 -8.12 4.71 -5.19
N LYS A 54 -8.90 4.18 -6.14
CA LYS A 54 -9.63 2.92 -5.96
C LYS A 54 -8.68 1.77 -5.62
N GLY A 55 -9.10 0.91 -4.70
CA GLY A 55 -8.44 -0.36 -4.48
C GLY A 55 -8.66 -1.30 -5.67
N LEU A 56 -7.72 -2.22 -5.89
CA LEU A 56 -7.83 -3.23 -6.94
C LEU A 56 -7.22 -4.54 -6.46
N TYR A 57 -7.94 -5.64 -6.61
CA TYR A 57 -7.43 -6.96 -6.28
C TYR A 57 -7.89 -8.00 -7.30
N TYR A 58 -7.15 -9.12 -7.38
CA TYR A 58 -7.49 -10.22 -8.26
C TYR A 58 -8.26 -11.29 -7.53
N LYS A 59 -9.35 -11.80 -8.15
CA LYS A 59 -10.12 -12.92 -7.64
C LYS A 59 -10.76 -13.72 -8.78
N ASP A 60 -10.53 -15.03 -8.81
CA ASP A 60 -11.15 -15.99 -9.71
C ASP A 60 -11.17 -15.54 -11.20
N GLY A 61 -10.03 -15.08 -11.69
CA GLY A 61 -9.86 -14.66 -13.08
C GLY A 61 -10.25 -13.21 -13.38
N GLN A 62 -10.66 -12.44 -12.40
CA GLN A 62 -11.12 -11.06 -12.57
C GLN A 62 -10.39 -10.08 -11.64
N TRP A 63 -10.17 -8.88 -12.15
CA TRP A 63 -9.77 -7.73 -11.35
C TRP A 63 -11.01 -7.03 -10.81
N ILE A 64 -11.05 -6.84 -9.49
CA ILE A 64 -12.19 -6.26 -8.78
C ILE A 64 -11.76 -4.92 -8.18
N GLU A 65 -12.43 -3.84 -8.61
CA GLU A 65 -12.26 -2.51 -8.02
C GLU A 65 -13.08 -2.34 -6.74
N THR A 66 -12.56 -1.52 -5.84
CA THR A 66 -13.24 -1.08 -4.61
C THR A 66 -13.11 0.42 -4.44
N GLU A 67 -13.93 1.02 -3.60
CA GLU A 67 -13.71 2.40 -3.20
C GLU A 67 -12.42 2.51 -2.35
N PRO A 68 -11.78 3.69 -2.31
CA PRO A 68 -10.57 3.89 -1.52
C PRO A 68 -10.76 3.50 -0.06
N LEU A 69 -9.88 2.65 0.47
CA LEU A 69 -9.87 2.18 1.86
C LEU A 69 -11.16 1.45 2.32
N GLU A 70 -12.05 1.07 1.40
CA GLU A 70 -13.33 0.41 1.71
C GLU A 70 -13.11 -0.95 2.37
N ILE A 71 -12.20 -1.75 1.84
CA ILE A 71 -11.90 -3.08 2.38
C ILE A 71 -10.72 -2.98 3.33
N HIS A 72 -10.97 -3.31 4.58
CA HIS A 72 -9.94 -3.35 5.61
C HIS A 72 -10.16 -4.53 6.57
N ARG A 73 -9.11 -4.93 7.25
CA ARG A 73 -9.15 -6.00 8.26
C ARG A 73 -7.93 -5.93 9.17
N THR A 74 -8.08 -6.44 10.38
CA THR A 74 -6.95 -6.62 11.29
C THR A 74 -6.07 -7.79 10.82
N LEU A 75 -4.80 -7.53 10.56
CA LEU A 75 -3.77 -8.53 10.30
C LEU A 75 -2.75 -8.56 11.44
N THR A 76 -2.24 -9.75 11.77
CA THR A 76 -1.17 -9.88 12.78
C THR A 76 0.18 -9.94 12.08
N TYR A 77 1.08 -9.04 12.45
CA TYR A 77 2.43 -8.95 11.90
C TYR A 77 3.45 -9.50 12.91
N PRO A 78 4.49 -10.21 12.43
CA PRO A 78 5.56 -10.69 13.31
C PRO A 78 6.19 -9.54 14.09
N ASN A 79 6.41 -9.74 15.38
CA ASN A 79 6.99 -8.80 16.35
C ASN A 79 6.18 -7.49 16.61
N ILE A 80 5.26 -7.12 15.72
CA ILE A 80 4.46 -5.90 15.81
C ILE A 80 3.07 -6.17 16.43
N GLY A 81 2.50 -7.36 16.17
CA GLY A 81 1.16 -7.72 16.61
C GLY A 81 0.04 -7.30 15.63
N PRO A 82 -1.21 -7.21 16.12
CA PRO A 82 -2.37 -6.89 15.28
C PRO A 82 -2.36 -5.43 14.84
N ARG A 83 -2.64 -5.19 13.55
CA ARG A 83 -2.78 -3.85 12.96
C ARG A 83 -3.91 -3.86 11.93
N GLU A 84 -4.67 -2.77 11.89
CA GLU A 84 -5.65 -2.53 10.84
C GLU A 84 -4.94 -2.34 9.52
N SER A 85 -5.33 -3.12 8.52
CA SER A 85 -4.70 -3.17 7.21
C SER A 85 -5.74 -2.93 6.14
N TYR A 86 -5.44 -2.05 5.20
CA TYR A 86 -6.33 -1.59 4.14
C TYR A 86 -5.91 -2.19 2.81
N LEU A 87 -6.89 -2.63 2.02
CA LEU A 87 -6.65 -3.13 0.67
C LEU A 87 -6.40 -1.95 -0.26
N LEU A 88 -5.29 -2.01 -0.97
CA LEU A 88 -4.91 -1.02 -1.97
C LEU A 88 -4.71 -1.68 -3.35
N HIS A 89 -4.65 -0.86 -4.39
CA HIS A 89 -4.07 -1.25 -5.66
C HIS A 89 -2.55 -1.15 -5.58
N HIS A 90 -1.86 -2.20 -6.03
CA HIS A 90 -0.41 -2.18 -6.18
C HIS A 90 -0.01 -2.95 -7.45
N GLU A 91 0.79 -2.31 -8.32
CA GLU A 91 1.09 -2.79 -9.68
C GLU A 91 1.81 -4.15 -9.71
N GLU A 92 2.54 -4.52 -8.67
CA GLU A 92 3.24 -5.81 -8.64
C GLU A 92 2.29 -7.01 -8.66
N LEU A 93 1.03 -6.85 -8.21
CA LEU A 93 0.04 -7.91 -8.27
C LEU A 93 -0.22 -8.38 -9.72
N GLU A 94 -0.22 -7.45 -10.69
CA GLU A 94 -0.45 -7.77 -12.09
C GLU A 94 0.65 -8.70 -12.62
N SER A 95 1.89 -8.39 -12.29
CA SER A 95 3.05 -9.20 -12.67
C SER A 95 3.02 -10.58 -12.01
N LEU A 96 2.64 -10.66 -10.73
CA LEU A 96 2.58 -11.92 -9.98
C LEU A 96 1.46 -12.83 -10.49
N VAL A 97 0.26 -12.29 -10.70
CA VAL A 97 -0.87 -13.06 -11.28
C VAL A 97 -0.54 -13.57 -12.68
N LYS A 98 0.13 -12.77 -13.51
CA LYS A 98 0.57 -13.16 -14.85
C LYS A 98 1.59 -14.31 -14.82
N ASN A 99 2.52 -14.29 -13.88
CA ASN A 99 3.61 -15.27 -13.81
C ASN A 99 3.23 -16.55 -13.04
N TYR A 100 2.19 -16.49 -12.19
CA TYR A 100 1.68 -17.64 -11.43
C TYR A 100 0.21 -17.87 -11.73
N PRO A 101 -0.11 -18.54 -12.85
CA PRO A 101 -1.48 -18.67 -13.35
C PRO A 101 -2.41 -19.54 -12.47
N THR A 102 -1.87 -20.23 -11.48
CA THR A 102 -2.64 -20.98 -10.47
C THR A 102 -3.22 -20.08 -9.36
N ILE A 103 -2.79 -18.80 -9.29
CA ILE A 103 -3.33 -17.85 -8.34
C ILE A 103 -4.81 -17.59 -8.67
N ARG A 104 -5.67 -17.79 -7.66
CA ARG A 104 -7.10 -17.49 -7.68
C ARG A 104 -7.42 -16.20 -6.94
N GLN A 105 -6.55 -15.77 -6.01
CA GLN A 105 -6.71 -14.52 -5.28
C GLN A 105 -5.35 -13.87 -5.01
N ALA A 106 -5.23 -12.57 -5.33
CA ALA A 106 -4.07 -11.76 -5.02
C ALA A 106 -4.50 -10.38 -4.49
N ARG A 107 -3.93 -9.95 -3.36
CA ARG A 107 -4.27 -8.71 -2.67
C ARG A 107 -3.02 -8.05 -2.11
N PHE A 108 -3.05 -6.72 -2.05
CA PHE A 108 -2.06 -5.91 -1.35
C PHE A 108 -2.70 -5.21 -0.15
N TRP A 109 -2.03 -5.28 0.99
CA TRP A 109 -2.49 -4.74 2.26
C TRP A 109 -1.45 -3.82 2.85
N MET A 110 -1.86 -2.62 3.26
CA MET A 110 -0.99 -1.64 3.91
C MET A 110 -1.63 -1.09 5.18
N THR A 111 -0.79 -0.75 6.17
CA THR A 111 -1.25 -0.18 7.44
C THR A 111 -1.06 1.33 7.45
N PHE A 112 -1.97 2.03 8.14
CA PHE A 112 -1.91 3.47 8.37
C PHE A 112 -2.30 3.79 9.80
N GLY A 113 -1.70 4.82 10.38
CA GLY A 113 -2.12 5.36 11.67
C GLY A 113 -3.46 6.10 11.56
N GLU A 114 -4.28 6.08 12.60
CA GLU A 114 -5.57 6.79 12.64
C GLU A 114 -5.41 8.30 12.43
N GLU A 115 -4.38 8.88 13.01
CA GLU A 115 -4.08 10.31 12.88
C GLU A 115 -3.76 10.67 11.43
N TYR A 116 -2.92 9.86 10.77
CA TYR A 116 -2.61 10.00 9.35
C TYR A 116 -3.88 9.97 8.49
N LEU A 117 -4.74 8.96 8.67
CA LEU A 117 -5.99 8.84 7.91
C LEU A 117 -6.97 9.99 8.18
N THR A 118 -6.98 10.52 9.40
CA THR A 118 -7.80 11.68 9.76
C THR A 118 -7.35 12.92 8.98
N HIS A 119 -6.05 13.21 8.96
CA HIS A 119 -5.51 14.33 8.18
C HIS A 119 -5.70 14.13 6.68
N LEU A 120 -5.50 12.91 6.17
CA LEU A 120 -5.72 12.61 4.77
C LEU A 120 -7.16 12.88 4.33
N ARG A 121 -8.17 12.51 5.14
CA ARG A 121 -9.58 12.84 4.86
C ARG A 121 -9.83 14.34 4.79
N VAL A 122 -9.23 15.12 5.69
CA VAL A 122 -9.33 16.60 5.63
C VAL A 122 -8.72 17.11 4.33
N ILE A 123 -7.52 16.67 3.98
CA ILE A 123 -6.81 17.03 2.74
C ILE A 123 -7.66 16.71 1.49
N GLN A 124 -8.30 15.55 1.47
CA GLN A 124 -9.22 15.16 0.38
C GLN A 124 -10.46 16.07 0.34
N ASN A 125 -11.12 16.26 1.48
CA ASN A 125 -12.37 17.03 1.57
C ASN A 125 -12.22 18.49 1.18
N ILE A 126 -11.07 19.11 1.46
CA ILE A 126 -10.77 20.49 1.05
C ILE A 126 -10.17 20.58 -0.36
N GLY A 127 -10.03 19.45 -1.07
CA GLY A 127 -9.54 19.38 -2.45
C GLY A 127 -8.03 19.51 -2.62
N MET A 128 -7.22 19.40 -1.56
CA MET A 128 -5.76 19.50 -1.64
C MET A 128 -5.11 18.25 -2.23
N ALA A 129 -5.81 17.10 -2.29
CA ALA A 129 -5.35 15.89 -2.96
C ALA A 129 -5.63 15.88 -4.49
N ARG A 130 -6.23 16.93 -5.06
CA ARG A 130 -6.55 17.02 -6.49
C ARG A 130 -5.30 17.12 -7.35
N ILE A 131 -5.34 16.44 -8.50
CA ILE A 131 -4.27 16.44 -9.51
C ILE A 131 -4.58 17.33 -10.72
N ASP A 132 -5.84 17.76 -10.87
CA ASP A 132 -6.25 18.69 -11.90
C ASP A 132 -5.88 20.14 -11.50
N PRO A 133 -5.41 20.96 -12.46
CA PRO A 133 -5.01 22.33 -12.16
C PRO A 133 -6.22 23.21 -11.88
N ILE A 134 -6.09 24.11 -10.89
CA ILE A 134 -7.04 25.17 -10.58
C ILE A 134 -6.47 26.55 -10.93
N ASP A 135 -7.34 27.53 -11.20
CA ASP A 135 -6.93 28.90 -11.41
C ASP A 135 -6.74 29.62 -10.07
N TYR A 136 -5.57 30.19 -9.87
CA TYR A 136 -5.28 31.05 -8.73
C TYR A 136 -4.51 32.30 -9.17
N ASN A 137 -5.13 33.46 -9.09
CA ASN A 137 -4.55 34.74 -9.48
C ASN A 137 -3.93 34.74 -10.90
N GLY A 138 -4.62 34.09 -11.86
CA GLY A 138 -4.15 33.99 -13.25
C GLY A 138 -3.06 32.95 -13.51
N GLN A 139 -2.75 32.13 -12.52
CA GLN A 139 -1.81 31.01 -12.64
C GLN A 139 -2.53 29.68 -12.46
N LYS A 140 -2.04 28.64 -13.14
CA LYS A 140 -2.52 27.27 -12.94
C LYS A 140 -1.72 26.62 -11.82
N ILE A 141 -2.39 26.17 -10.78
CA ILE A 141 -1.80 25.46 -9.64
C ILE A 141 -2.45 24.09 -9.54
N VAL A 142 -1.63 23.04 -9.39
CA VAL A 142 -2.09 21.70 -9.03
C VAL A 142 -2.05 21.56 -7.51
N PRO A 143 -3.20 21.41 -6.81
CA PRO A 143 -3.25 21.42 -5.35
C PRO A 143 -2.31 20.39 -4.70
N LEU A 144 -2.25 19.17 -5.22
CA LEU A 144 -1.37 18.12 -4.70
C LEU A 144 0.12 18.48 -4.84
N GLN A 145 0.51 19.17 -5.91
CA GLN A 145 1.91 19.61 -6.07
C GLN A 145 2.27 20.73 -5.08
N PHE A 146 1.32 21.62 -4.79
CA PHE A 146 1.50 22.62 -3.76
C PHE A 146 1.58 21.97 -2.36
N LEU A 147 0.68 21.03 -2.06
CA LEU A 147 0.73 20.26 -0.81
C LEU A 147 2.07 19.57 -0.62
N LYS A 148 2.56 18.89 -1.66
CA LYS A 148 3.88 18.22 -1.64
C LYS A 148 5.02 19.18 -1.28
N ALA A 149 4.96 20.42 -1.77
CA ALA A 149 6.00 21.42 -1.51
C ALA A 149 6.03 21.92 -0.06
N VAL A 150 4.93 21.81 0.68
CA VAL A 150 4.83 22.25 2.08
C VAL A 150 4.93 21.10 3.09
N LEU A 151 4.80 19.84 2.64
CA LEU A 151 4.96 18.67 3.51
C LEU A 151 6.43 18.45 3.90
N PRO A 152 6.69 17.83 5.06
CA PRO A 152 8.04 17.42 5.44
C PRO A 152 8.68 16.54 4.36
N ASN A 153 9.97 16.79 4.09
CA ASN A 153 10.72 15.94 3.16
C ASN A 153 10.95 14.56 3.79
N PRO A 154 10.54 13.45 3.14
CA PRO A 154 10.75 12.11 3.67
C PRO A 154 12.21 11.78 4.03
N GLN A 155 13.18 12.38 3.32
CA GLN A 155 14.60 12.17 3.61
C GLN A 155 15.05 12.72 4.98
N GLU A 156 14.31 13.70 5.51
CA GLU A 156 14.61 14.34 6.80
C GLU A 156 13.90 13.63 7.97
N LEU A 157 13.00 12.68 7.68
CA LEU A 157 12.21 11.99 8.71
C LEU A 157 12.94 10.79 9.33
N GLY A 158 13.98 10.27 8.66
CA GLY A 158 14.69 9.08 9.10
C GLY A 158 15.43 9.22 10.43
N GLU A 159 15.89 10.43 10.77
CA GLU A 159 16.67 10.69 11.98
C GLU A 159 15.86 10.52 13.29
N ASN A 160 14.55 10.69 13.22
CA ASN A 160 13.64 10.62 14.37
C ASN A 160 12.60 9.51 14.25
N TYR A 161 12.85 8.51 13.40
CA TYR A 161 11.94 7.38 13.25
C TYR A 161 12.11 6.39 14.40
N GLU A 162 11.03 6.11 15.11
CA GLU A 162 10.96 5.09 16.15
C GLU A 162 9.91 4.04 15.77
N GLY A 163 10.29 2.77 15.74
CA GLY A 163 9.37 1.67 15.51
C GLY A 163 9.89 0.60 14.56
N GLU A 164 8.98 -0.23 14.09
CA GLU A 164 9.28 -1.39 13.26
C GLU A 164 8.47 -1.37 11.95
N THR A 165 9.06 -1.93 10.91
CA THR A 165 8.40 -2.18 9.62
C THR A 165 8.44 -3.67 9.33
N SER A 166 7.33 -4.23 8.88
CA SER A 166 7.22 -5.64 8.48
C SER A 166 6.59 -5.74 7.10
N ILE A 167 7.37 -6.23 6.13
CA ILE A 167 6.91 -6.45 4.76
C ILE A 167 7.07 -7.93 4.45
N GLY A 168 6.04 -8.53 3.84
CA GLY A 168 6.07 -9.95 3.52
C GLY A 168 4.94 -10.42 2.64
N CYS A 169 4.95 -11.73 2.39
CA CYS A 169 3.92 -12.42 1.64
C CYS A 169 3.27 -13.49 2.50
N ARG A 170 1.94 -13.54 2.49
CA ARG A 170 1.17 -14.65 3.00
C ARG A 170 0.67 -15.46 1.82
N ILE A 171 1.11 -16.70 1.75
CA ILE A 171 0.87 -17.55 0.60
C ILE A 171 0.13 -18.79 1.04
N ARG A 172 -0.90 -19.18 0.28
CA ARG A 172 -1.56 -20.47 0.37
C ARG A 172 -1.50 -21.17 -0.97
N GLY A 173 -1.28 -22.45 -0.93
CA GLY A 173 -1.14 -23.25 -2.14
C GLY A 173 -1.03 -24.72 -1.82
N VAL A 174 -0.57 -25.51 -2.76
CA VAL A 174 -0.43 -26.96 -2.66
C VAL A 174 1.03 -27.36 -2.80
N LYS A 175 1.44 -28.35 -1.99
CA LYS A 175 2.73 -29.05 -2.09
C LYS A 175 2.50 -30.55 -1.97
N ASN A 176 2.96 -31.34 -2.96
CA ASN A 176 2.79 -32.79 -3.01
C ASN A 176 1.31 -33.23 -2.82
N GLY A 177 0.38 -32.50 -3.43
CA GLY A 177 -1.03 -32.79 -3.40
C GLY A 177 -1.75 -32.49 -2.04
N LYS A 178 -1.10 -31.74 -1.15
CA LYS A 178 -1.64 -31.35 0.17
C LYS A 178 -1.60 -29.84 0.34
#